data_5d329e0a010481830ffc5ebe69b49a5c
#
_entry.id   5d329e0a010481830ffc5ebe69b49a5c
#
_cell.length_a   1.000
_cell.length_b   1.000
_cell.length_c   1.000
_cell.angle_alpha   90.00
_cell.angle_beta   90.00
_cell.angle_gamma   90.00
#
_symmetry.space_group_name_H-M   'P 1'
#
loop_
_entity.id
_entity.type
_entity.pdbx_description
1 polymer ?
#
loop_
_entity_poly.entity_id
_entity_poly.type
_entity_poly.pdbx_seq_one_letter_code
_entity_poly.pdbx_strand_id
1 'polypeptide(L)'
;IVVATGGWGQDKDFIKTTMPVYSLLECSSQPGATAEMLKALLKSGCLPSMLDMYQLGPWASPDEKGAGPGSFFADYAFAEGMAVNPKTGRFMNELADRRTRADAELKVLSESTPEKINYPIVFCGEKTTEHAEGFKAAYRDKTVFRYETLADLAKAYDIPLKALQQQVDEYNKI
;
A
#
# COMPACT_ATOMS: atom_id res chain seq x y z
N ILE A 1 -9.91 -35.48 5.94
CA ILE A 1 -9.14 -34.79 4.91
C ILE A 1 -8.94 -33.35 5.39
N VAL A 2 -7.70 -32.86 5.37
CA VAL A 2 -7.38 -31.46 5.69
C VAL A 2 -6.99 -30.77 4.38
N VAL A 3 -7.60 -29.62 4.10
CA VAL A 3 -7.27 -28.77 2.96
C VAL A 3 -6.60 -27.50 3.48
N ALA A 4 -5.36 -27.30 3.12
CA ALA A 4 -4.53 -26.19 3.60
C ALA A 4 -3.75 -25.55 2.43
N THR A 5 -4.46 -25.15 1.37
CA THR A 5 -3.88 -24.68 0.09
C THR A 5 -3.59 -23.18 0.06
N GLY A 6 -3.80 -22.49 1.18
CA GLY A 6 -3.61 -21.04 1.26
C GLY A 6 -4.79 -20.23 0.73
N GLY A 7 -4.56 -18.95 0.53
CA GLY A 7 -5.57 -18.01 0.02
C GLY A 7 -5.65 -17.97 -1.50
N TRP A 8 -6.47 -17.06 -2.02
CA TRP A 8 -6.75 -16.90 -3.46
C TRP A 8 -6.43 -15.51 -4.02
N GLY A 9 -5.55 -14.77 -3.36
CA GLY A 9 -5.24 -13.37 -3.73
C GLY A 9 -4.67 -13.18 -5.14
N GLN A 10 -4.13 -14.24 -5.77
CA GLN A 10 -3.63 -14.20 -7.15
C GLN A 10 -4.70 -14.56 -8.21
N ASP A 11 -5.88 -15.02 -7.80
CA ASP A 11 -6.96 -15.35 -8.73
C ASP A 11 -7.81 -14.11 -9.03
N LYS A 12 -7.33 -13.28 -9.96
CA LYS A 12 -8.00 -12.01 -10.33
C LYS A 12 -9.43 -12.22 -10.82
N ASP A 13 -9.72 -13.30 -11.52
CA ASP A 13 -11.07 -13.60 -12.01
C ASP A 13 -12.00 -13.96 -10.85
N PHE A 14 -11.52 -14.73 -9.88
CA PHE A 14 -12.29 -15.03 -8.68
C PHE A 14 -12.53 -13.79 -7.82
N ILE A 15 -11.51 -12.95 -7.63
CA ILE A 15 -11.64 -11.67 -6.93
C ILE A 15 -12.65 -10.76 -7.64
N LYS A 16 -12.59 -10.68 -8.96
CA LYS A 16 -13.54 -9.90 -9.75
C LYS A 16 -15.01 -10.35 -9.54
N THR A 17 -15.21 -11.62 -9.27
CA THR A 17 -16.55 -12.18 -9.00
C THR A 17 -17.01 -11.90 -7.57
N THR A 18 -16.11 -11.99 -6.59
CA THR A 18 -16.43 -11.88 -5.16
C THR A 18 -16.29 -10.45 -4.63
N MET A 19 -15.25 -9.71 -5.07
CA MET A 19 -14.96 -8.34 -4.64
C MET A 19 -14.40 -7.50 -5.81
N PRO A 20 -15.24 -7.11 -6.78
CA PRO A 20 -14.81 -6.44 -8.03
C PRO A 20 -13.93 -5.23 -7.80
N VAL A 21 -14.20 -4.45 -6.75
CA VAL A 21 -13.47 -3.21 -6.42
C VAL A 21 -11.97 -3.45 -6.15
N TYR A 22 -11.58 -4.66 -5.73
CA TYR A 22 -10.20 -5.02 -5.44
C TYR A 22 -9.51 -5.78 -6.58
N SER A 23 -10.21 -6.07 -7.67
CA SER A 23 -9.66 -6.88 -8.78
C SER A 23 -8.47 -6.24 -9.49
N LEU A 24 -8.32 -4.92 -9.37
CA LEU A 24 -7.21 -4.17 -9.95
C LEU A 24 -6.00 -4.04 -9.02
N LEU A 25 -6.14 -4.40 -7.74
CA LEU A 25 -5.03 -4.33 -6.80
C LEU A 25 -4.06 -5.50 -7.03
N GLU A 26 -2.78 -5.24 -6.81
CA GLU A 26 -1.76 -6.28 -6.82
C GLU A 26 -1.81 -7.11 -5.54
N CYS A 27 -1.32 -8.35 -5.62
CA CYS A 27 -1.34 -9.29 -4.51
C CYS A 27 0.07 -9.63 -4.06
N SER A 28 0.32 -9.54 -2.76
CA SER A 28 1.62 -9.89 -2.16
C SER A 28 1.82 -11.40 -1.94
N SER A 29 0.79 -12.23 -2.20
CA SER A 29 0.92 -13.68 -2.05
C SER A 29 1.73 -14.31 -3.18
N GLN A 30 2.28 -15.49 -2.92
CA GLN A 30 3.00 -16.26 -3.95
C GLN A 30 2.08 -16.59 -5.15
N PRO A 31 2.63 -16.78 -6.38
CA PRO A 31 1.84 -16.92 -7.61
C PRO A 31 0.82 -18.07 -7.61
N GLY A 32 1.05 -19.13 -6.85
CA GLY A 32 0.13 -20.26 -6.71
C GLY A 32 -1.03 -20.03 -5.74
N ALA A 33 -1.18 -18.85 -5.15
CA ALA A 33 -2.32 -18.51 -4.28
C ALA A 33 -3.59 -18.27 -5.11
N THR A 34 -4.06 -19.29 -5.80
CA THR A 34 -5.23 -19.29 -6.68
C THR A 34 -6.44 -19.96 -6.02
N ALA A 35 -7.64 -19.69 -6.52
CA ALA A 35 -8.88 -20.23 -5.98
C ALA A 35 -9.20 -21.67 -6.47
N GLU A 36 -8.27 -22.38 -7.10
CA GLU A 36 -8.55 -23.68 -7.75
C GLU A 36 -9.17 -24.72 -6.80
N MET A 37 -8.55 -24.93 -5.64
CA MET A 37 -9.08 -25.87 -4.66
C MET A 37 -10.42 -25.38 -4.08
N LEU A 38 -10.55 -24.09 -3.80
CA LEU A 38 -11.81 -23.52 -3.33
C LEU A 38 -12.94 -23.73 -4.35
N LYS A 39 -12.67 -23.46 -5.64
CA LYS A 39 -13.63 -23.71 -6.74
C LYS A 39 -14.02 -25.19 -6.84
N ALA A 40 -13.06 -26.12 -6.65
CA ALA A 40 -13.34 -27.55 -6.63
C ALA A 40 -14.23 -27.97 -5.46
N LEU A 41 -13.99 -27.44 -4.27
CA LEU A 41 -14.81 -27.68 -3.08
C LEU A 41 -16.24 -27.15 -3.26
N LEU A 42 -16.39 -25.94 -3.78
CA LEU A 42 -17.70 -25.35 -4.08
C LEU A 42 -18.49 -26.22 -5.07
N LYS A 43 -17.83 -26.71 -6.14
CA LYS A 43 -18.44 -27.65 -7.10
C LYS A 43 -18.87 -28.97 -6.45
N SER A 44 -18.20 -29.39 -5.39
CA SER A 44 -18.52 -30.59 -4.62
C SER A 44 -19.61 -30.35 -3.57
N GLY A 45 -20.22 -29.16 -3.52
CA GLY A 45 -21.31 -28.84 -2.59
C GLY A 45 -20.86 -28.31 -1.23
N CYS A 46 -19.57 -27.98 -1.04
CA CYS A 46 -19.11 -27.31 0.17
C CYS A 46 -19.69 -25.90 0.24
N LEU A 47 -20.08 -25.46 1.43
CA LEU A 47 -20.57 -24.12 1.66
C LEU A 47 -19.41 -23.19 1.94
N PRO A 48 -19.34 -22.03 1.26
CA PRO A 48 -18.32 -21.03 1.53
C PRO A 48 -18.64 -20.19 2.76
N SER A 49 -17.59 -19.62 3.34
CA SER A 49 -17.72 -18.60 4.37
C SER A 49 -16.75 -17.46 4.08
N MET A 50 -17.18 -16.22 4.29
CA MET A 50 -16.35 -15.01 4.23
C MET A 50 -15.63 -14.80 2.88
N LEU A 51 -16.26 -15.11 1.75
CA LEU A 51 -15.70 -14.89 0.40
C LEU A 51 -15.56 -13.40 0.05
N ASP A 52 -16.18 -12.53 0.80
CA ASP A 52 -16.15 -11.08 0.72
C ASP A 52 -15.13 -10.43 1.67
N MET A 53 -14.33 -11.25 2.36
CA MET A 53 -13.34 -10.75 3.31
C MET A 53 -11.94 -10.80 2.72
N TYR A 54 -11.34 -9.60 2.54
CA TYR A 54 -9.98 -9.42 2.05
C TYR A 54 -9.17 -8.60 3.04
N GLN A 55 -7.93 -9.02 3.28
CA GLN A 55 -6.99 -8.19 3.99
C GLN A 55 -6.20 -7.35 2.98
N LEU A 56 -6.35 -6.04 3.07
CA LEU A 56 -5.54 -5.10 2.29
C LEU A 56 -4.26 -4.77 3.04
N GLY A 57 -3.15 -4.63 2.30
CA GLY A 57 -1.87 -4.17 2.82
C GLY A 57 -1.64 -2.72 2.39
N PRO A 58 -1.62 -1.76 3.32
CA PRO A 58 -1.55 -0.34 2.99
C PRO A 58 -0.12 0.17 2.71
N TRP A 59 0.80 -0.68 2.31
CA TRP A 59 2.21 -0.32 2.11
C TRP A 59 2.86 -0.96 0.88
N ALA A 60 2.08 -1.42 -0.08
CA ALA A 60 2.63 -1.95 -1.31
C ALA A 60 3.00 -0.82 -2.28
N SER A 61 4.24 -0.82 -2.79
CA SER A 61 4.64 0.08 -3.85
C SER A 61 4.05 -0.38 -5.20
N PRO A 62 3.50 0.52 -6.02
CA PRO A 62 3.04 0.18 -7.36
C PRO A 62 4.18 -0.34 -8.26
N ASP A 63 5.42 0.06 -7.98
CA ASP A 63 6.61 -0.34 -8.75
C ASP A 63 7.03 -1.80 -8.49
N GLU A 64 6.58 -2.39 -7.38
CA GLU A 64 6.94 -3.75 -6.97
C GLU A 64 5.90 -4.81 -7.35
N LYS A 65 4.75 -4.41 -7.88
CA LYS A 65 3.66 -5.33 -8.27
C LYS A 65 3.28 -6.35 -7.19
N GLY A 66 3.21 -5.89 -5.94
CA GLY A 66 2.94 -6.73 -4.80
C GLY A 66 3.81 -6.37 -3.59
N ALA A 67 4.48 -7.35 -2.98
CA ALA A 67 5.40 -7.12 -1.86
C ALA A 67 6.86 -7.21 -2.32
N GLY A 68 7.66 -6.23 -1.89
CA GLY A 68 9.08 -6.17 -2.16
C GLY A 68 9.81 -5.31 -1.11
N PRO A 69 11.09 -5.00 -1.32
CA PRO A 69 11.89 -4.22 -0.38
C PRO A 69 11.28 -2.85 -0.02
N GLY A 70 10.63 -2.17 -0.98
CA GLY A 70 9.94 -0.91 -0.74
C GLY A 70 8.74 -1.08 0.19
N SER A 71 8.00 -2.17 0.07
CA SER A 71 6.89 -2.51 0.97
C SER A 71 7.37 -2.74 2.40
N PHE A 72 8.52 -3.41 2.61
CA PHE A 72 9.11 -3.57 3.94
C PHE A 72 9.61 -2.24 4.50
N PHE A 73 10.24 -1.41 3.68
CA PHE A 73 10.66 -0.08 4.09
C PHE A 73 9.47 0.81 4.45
N ALA A 74 8.36 0.70 3.74
CA ALA A 74 7.16 1.50 3.98
C ALA A 74 6.59 1.30 5.40
N ASP A 75 6.69 0.11 6.00
CA ASP A 75 6.29 -0.12 7.40
C ASP A 75 7.03 0.83 8.37
N TYR A 76 8.33 1.00 8.18
CA TYR A 76 9.14 1.94 8.96
C TYR A 76 8.77 3.40 8.64
N ALA A 77 8.56 3.71 7.36
CA ALA A 77 8.18 5.05 6.94
C ALA A 77 6.79 5.46 7.49
N PHE A 78 5.86 4.53 7.64
CA PHE A 78 4.58 4.78 8.31
C PHE A 78 4.74 4.94 9.83
N ALA A 79 5.64 4.18 10.45
CA ALA A 79 5.86 4.23 11.90
C ALA A 79 6.56 5.53 12.36
N GLU A 80 7.45 6.07 11.52
CA GLU A 80 8.36 7.16 11.88
C GLU A 80 8.25 8.38 10.96
N GLY A 81 7.28 8.41 10.09
CA GLY A 81 7.11 9.44 9.08
C GLY A 81 5.66 9.83 8.86
N MET A 82 5.39 10.37 7.69
CA MET A 82 4.10 10.97 7.37
C MET A 82 3.60 10.49 6.01
N ALA A 83 2.31 10.21 5.92
CA ALA A 83 1.61 9.91 4.68
C ALA A 83 0.82 11.13 4.19
N VAL A 84 1.04 11.53 2.95
CA VAL A 84 0.39 12.70 2.35
C VAL A 84 -0.31 12.36 1.04
N ASN A 85 -1.48 12.95 0.87
CA ASN A 85 -2.12 13.12 -0.43
C ASN A 85 -1.49 14.35 -1.11
N PRO A 86 -0.91 14.23 -2.31
CA PRO A 86 -0.30 15.37 -3.00
C PRO A 86 -1.20 16.61 -3.15
N LYS A 87 -2.51 16.40 -3.20
CA LYS A 87 -3.48 17.49 -3.36
C LYS A 87 -3.87 18.19 -2.06
N THR A 88 -3.93 17.45 -0.95
CA THR A 88 -4.55 17.95 0.30
C THR A 88 -3.67 17.87 1.53
N GLY A 89 -2.52 17.17 1.45
CA GLY A 89 -1.59 17.00 2.56
C GLY A 89 -1.83 15.73 3.38
N ARG A 90 -1.44 15.72 4.67
CA ARG A 90 -1.60 14.55 5.54
C ARG A 90 -3.07 14.14 5.60
N PHE A 91 -3.37 12.87 5.39
CA PHE A 91 -4.74 12.41 5.20
C PHE A 91 -5.16 11.26 6.13
N MET A 92 -4.25 10.70 6.93
CA MET A 92 -4.55 9.58 7.81
C MET A 92 -3.71 9.60 9.10
N ASN A 93 -4.03 8.72 10.02
CA ASN A 93 -3.14 8.31 11.10
C ASN A 93 -2.32 7.11 10.64
N GLU A 94 -1.03 7.29 10.51
CA GLU A 94 -0.08 6.29 9.98
C GLU A 94 0.02 5.04 10.87
N LEU A 95 -0.34 5.16 12.14
CA LEU A 95 -0.36 4.06 13.13
C LEU A 95 -1.75 3.43 13.33
N ALA A 96 -2.73 3.82 12.53
CA ALA A 96 -4.05 3.18 12.57
C ALA A 96 -3.98 1.71 12.09
N ASP A 97 -5.05 0.96 12.35
CA ASP A 97 -5.16 -0.42 11.85
C ASP A 97 -5.09 -0.51 10.32
N ARG A 98 -4.77 -1.69 9.81
CA ARG A 98 -4.58 -1.92 8.36
C ARG A 98 -5.77 -1.50 7.53
N ARG A 99 -6.98 -1.80 7.98
CA ARG A 99 -8.20 -1.50 7.22
C ARG A 99 -8.40 0.01 7.10
N THR A 100 -8.27 0.73 8.21
CA THR A 100 -8.40 2.19 8.24
C THR A 100 -7.39 2.86 7.32
N ARG A 101 -6.12 2.43 7.36
CA ARG A 101 -5.07 2.96 6.46
C ARG A 101 -5.37 2.64 5.00
N ALA A 102 -5.68 1.39 4.67
CA ALA A 102 -5.97 0.98 3.31
C ALA A 102 -7.17 1.72 2.72
N ASP A 103 -8.25 1.89 3.48
CA ASP A 103 -9.42 2.65 3.04
C ASP A 103 -9.08 4.13 2.79
N ALA A 104 -8.21 4.73 3.61
CA ALA A 104 -7.72 6.09 3.41
C ALA A 104 -6.89 6.22 2.13
N GLU A 105 -5.99 5.28 1.85
CA GLU A 105 -5.19 5.25 0.61
C GLU A 105 -6.05 5.03 -0.62
N LEU A 106 -7.02 4.11 -0.57
CA LEU A 106 -7.97 3.90 -1.67
C LEU A 106 -8.78 5.15 -1.96
N LYS A 107 -9.12 5.94 -0.93
CA LYS A 107 -9.78 7.24 -1.11
C LYS A 107 -8.87 8.21 -1.85
N VAL A 108 -7.58 8.29 -1.52
CA VAL A 108 -6.62 9.12 -2.27
C VAL A 108 -6.50 8.66 -3.71
N LEU A 109 -6.41 7.35 -3.95
CA LEU A 109 -6.37 6.77 -5.28
C LEU A 109 -7.65 7.05 -6.09
N SER A 110 -8.81 7.12 -5.44
CA SER A 110 -10.08 7.44 -6.12
C SER A 110 -10.14 8.87 -6.68
N GLU A 111 -9.25 9.75 -6.25
CA GLU A 111 -9.10 11.11 -6.78
C GLU A 111 -8.25 11.18 -8.06
N SER A 112 -7.82 10.04 -8.58
CA SER A 112 -7.07 9.94 -9.84
C SER A 112 -7.90 10.38 -11.03
N THR A 113 -7.22 10.85 -12.07
CA THR A 113 -7.81 11.13 -13.38
C THR A 113 -7.26 10.13 -14.41
N PRO A 114 -7.87 10.03 -15.62
CA PRO A 114 -7.31 9.18 -16.67
C PRO A 114 -5.87 9.54 -17.05
N GLU A 115 -5.47 10.80 -16.89
CA GLU A 115 -4.14 11.31 -17.26
C GLU A 115 -3.12 11.18 -16.13
N LYS A 116 -3.56 11.16 -14.87
CA LYS A 116 -2.65 11.15 -13.70
C LYS A 116 -3.24 10.35 -12.54
N ILE A 117 -2.53 9.32 -12.14
CA ILE A 117 -2.85 8.56 -10.92
C ILE A 117 -2.40 9.38 -9.70
N ASN A 118 -3.30 9.57 -8.74
CA ASN A 118 -3.02 10.27 -7.49
C ASN A 118 -2.57 9.26 -6.43
N TYR A 119 -1.30 8.88 -6.45
CA TYR A 119 -0.73 8.00 -5.43
C TYR A 119 -0.54 8.75 -4.10
N PRO A 120 -0.90 8.14 -2.97
CA PRO A 120 -0.44 8.62 -1.67
C PRO A 120 1.08 8.47 -1.57
N ILE A 121 1.73 9.43 -0.95
CA ILE A 121 3.18 9.44 -0.75
C ILE A 121 3.46 9.29 0.73
N VAL A 122 4.26 8.28 1.11
CA VAL A 122 4.80 8.17 2.47
C VAL A 122 6.28 8.57 2.45
N PHE A 123 6.69 9.37 3.43
CA PHE A 123 8.09 9.78 3.59
C PHE A 123 8.47 9.84 5.06
N CYS A 124 9.76 9.68 5.33
CA CYS A 124 10.34 9.71 6.67
C CYS A 124 11.69 10.45 6.65
N GLY A 125 12.22 10.71 7.85
CA GLY A 125 13.55 11.27 7.99
C GLY A 125 14.66 10.26 7.66
N GLU A 126 15.88 10.77 7.42
CA GLU A 126 17.04 9.94 7.09
C GLU A 126 17.38 8.90 8.18
N LYS A 127 17.17 9.23 9.45
CA LYS A 127 17.44 8.32 10.58
C LYS A 127 16.70 6.99 10.48
N THR A 128 15.50 6.97 9.92
CA THR A 128 14.73 5.75 9.68
C THR A 128 15.49 4.78 8.78
N THR A 129 16.29 5.28 7.83
CA THR A 129 17.04 4.44 6.89
C THR A 129 18.19 3.66 7.53
N GLU A 130 18.64 4.06 8.73
CA GLU A 130 19.76 3.42 9.42
C GLU A 130 19.38 2.02 9.95
N HIS A 131 18.10 1.81 10.30
CA HIS A 131 17.61 0.56 10.89
C HIS A 131 16.46 -0.09 10.10
N ALA A 132 15.89 0.60 9.11
CA ALA A 132 14.78 0.07 8.34
C ALA A 132 15.20 -1.10 7.44
N GLU A 133 14.53 -2.23 7.62
CA GLU A 133 14.69 -3.37 6.71
C GLU A 133 14.27 -3.02 5.29
N GLY A 134 14.95 -3.62 4.32
CA GLY A 134 14.64 -3.42 2.90
C GLY A 134 15.15 -2.11 2.31
N PHE A 135 15.55 -1.08 3.10
CA PHE A 135 15.94 0.22 2.57
C PHE A 135 17.02 0.13 1.47
N LYS A 136 18.13 -0.57 1.73
CA LYS A 136 19.24 -0.66 0.77
C LYS A 136 18.82 -1.29 -0.55
N ALA A 137 17.98 -2.32 -0.50
CA ALA A 137 17.45 -2.99 -1.68
C ALA A 137 16.43 -2.08 -2.40
N ALA A 138 15.49 -1.50 -1.68
CA ALA A 138 14.48 -0.59 -2.22
C ALA A 138 15.11 0.64 -2.90
N TYR A 139 16.16 1.22 -2.29
CA TYR A 139 16.89 2.34 -2.86
C TYR A 139 17.65 1.97 -4.13
N ARG A 140 18.32 0.80 -4.14
CA ARG A 140 18.99 0.24 -5.33
C ARG A 140 18.00 -0.02 -6.45
N ASP A 141 16.84 -0.60 -6.13
CA ASP A 141 15.81 -1.02 -7.07
C ASP A 141 14.87 0.13 -7.48
N LYS A 142 15.14 1.34 -6.95
CA LYS A 142 14.40 2.58 -7.25
C LYS A 142 12.90 2.53 -6.90
N THR A 143 12.54 1.82 -5.85
CA THR A 143 11.19 1.83 -5.26
C THR A 143 11.09 2.78 -4.06
N VAL A 144 12.24 3.26 -3.58
CA VAL A 144 12.37 4.33 -2.58
C VAL A 144 13.34 5.38 -3.12
N PHE A 145 13.01 6.65 -2.93
CA PHE A 145 13.77 7.80 -3.45
C PHE A 145 14.24 8.67 -2.29
N ARG A 146 15.45 9.25 -2.43
CA ARG A 146 16.00 10.21 -1.49
C ARG A 146 15.87 11.61 -2.07
N TYR A 147 15.47 12.55 -1.22
CA TYR A 147 15.44 13.98 -1.51
C TYR A 147 16.25 14.72 -0.45
N GLU A 148 17.08 15.66 -0.86
CA GLU A 148 17.95 16.42 0.07
C GLU A 148 17.15 17.39 0.94
N THR A 149 16.04 17.91 0.41
CA THR A 149 15.17 18.86 1.12
C THR A 149 13.69 18.50 0.96
N LEU A 150 12.86 18.98 1.88
CA LEU A 150 11.42 18.90 1.75
C LEU A 150 10.89 19.63 0.50
N ALA A 151 11.62 20.67 0.06
CA ALA A 151 11.28 21.39 -1.17
C ALA A 151 11.49 20.52 -2.43
N ASP A 152 12.55 19.71 -2.45
CA ASP A 152 12.83 18.81 -3.58
C ASP A 152 11.76 17.70 -3.65
N LEU A 153 11.37 17.14 -2.50
CA LEU A 153 10.27 16.17 -2.42
C LEU A 153 8.95 16.81 -2.89
N ALA A 154 8.61 17.98 -2.37
CA ALA A 154 7.40 18.69 -2.74
C ALA A 154 7.33 18.99 -4.25
N LYS A 155 8.45 19.39 -4.85
CA LYS A 155 8.57 19.62 -6.29
C LYS A 155 8.40 18.31 -7.10
N ALA A 156 8.99 17.21 -6.64
CA ALA A 156 8.94 15.94 -7.35
C ALA A 156 7.52 15.38 -7.46
N TYR A 157 6.68 15.65 -6.48
CA TYR A 157 5.30 15.11 -6.40
C TYR A 157 4.21 16.18 -6.56
N ASP A 158 4.59 17.40 -6.92
CA ASP A 158 3.65 18.51 -7.16
C ASP A 158 2.84 18.89 -5.90
N ILE A 159 3.48 18.81 -4.74
CA ILE A 159 2.86 19.12 -3.44
C ILE A 159 3.11 20.60 -3.10
N PRO A 160 2.11 21.36 -2.63
CA PRO A 160 2.31 22.75 -2.19
C PRO A 160 3.27 22.82 -0.99
N LEU A 161 4.52 23.28 -1.21
CA LEU A 161 5.59 23.29 -0.20
C LEU A 161 5.19 23.95 1.12
N LYS A 162 4.52 25.12 1.07
CA LYS A 162 4.13 25.85 2.28
C LYS A 162 3.20 25.03 3.17
N ALA A 163 2.23 24.36 2.57
CA ALA A 163 1.28 23.51 3.30
C ALA A 163 1.98 22.26 3.85
N LEU A 164 2.86 21.63 3.07
CA LEU A 164 3.63 20.48 3.51
C LEU A 164 4.55 20.83 4.67
N GLN A 165 5.28 21.95 4.60
CA GLN A 165 6.16 22.42 5.68
C GLN A 165 5.37 22.64 6.98
N GLN A 166 4.22 23.33 6.90
CA GLN A 166 3.38 23.55 8.08
C GLN A 166 2.95 22.23 8.72
N GLN A 167 2.55 21.24 7.93
CA GLN A 167 2.13 19.93 8.44
C GLN A 167 3.28 19.14 9.07
N VAL A 168 4.49 19.21 8.49
CA VAL A 168 5.70 18.62 9.08
C VAL A 168 6.05 19.29 10.39
N ASP A 169 5.96 20.62 10.45
CA ASP A 169 6.23 21.37 11.68
C ASP A 169 5.21 21.06 12.80
N GLU A 170 3.98 20.83 12.42
CA GLU A 170 2.91 20.41 13.37
C GLU A 170 3.13 18.96 13.83
N TYR A 171 3.45 18.06 12.91
CA TYR A 171 3.72 16.66 13.20
C TYR A 171 4.91 16.48 14.16
N ASN A 172 5.97 17.26 13.99
CA ASN A 172 7.18 17.18 14.82
C ASN A 172 7.00 17.78 16.24
N LYS A 173 5.84 18.33 16.56
CA LYS A 173 5.52 18.84 17.93
C LYS A 173 4.89 17.78 18.83
N ILE A 174 4.46 16.68 18.27
CA ILE A 174 3.81 15.57 18.97
C ILE A 174 4.87 14.62 19.52
#